data_42223fd253da8a19c6daedb5f6ba670a
#
_entry.id   42223fd253da8a19c6daedb5f6ba670a
#
_cell.length_a   1.000
_cell.length_b   1.000
_cell.length_c   1.000
_cell.angle_alpha   90.00
_cell.angle_beta   90.00
_cell.angle_gamma   90.00
#
_symmetry.space_group_name_H-M   'P 1'
#
loop_
_entity.id
_entity.type
_entity.pdbx_description
1 polymer ?
#
loop_
_entity_poly.entity_id
_entity_poly.type
_entity_poly.pdbx_seq_one_letter_code
_entity_poly.pdbx_strand_id
1 'polypeptide(L)'
;LRAAARELGITAPRLLSNDLLEQIHDRLLELDGQGRAALLIVDEAHLIPGKPTFEEIRLLTNFQLDDRNLVAIVLVGQPELRARLRHRAYRALTQRIGVSFDLVPLGVEDTRRYLAHRVAVAGGARPLFSETAMARLHAAAAGIPRVLNQLATQALLEGMARGARQVSGEDVEAVAAERGIGGVPAGARG
;
A
#
# COMPACT_ATOMS: atom_id res chain seq x y z
N LEU A 1 -18.42 10.43 1.48
CA LEU A 1 -18.67 11.44 0.42
C LEU A 1 -18.02 12.79 0.70
N ARG A 2 -18.19 13.41 1.89
CA ARG A 2 -17.65 14.76 2.17
C ARG A 2 -16.13 14.84 2.05
N ALA A 3 -15.39 13.82 2.46
CA ALA A 3 -13.95 13.78 2.28
C ALA A 3 -13.59 13.78 0.79
N ALA A 4 -14.23 12.90 -0.01
CA ALA A 4 -14.03 12.87 -1.45
C ALA A 4 -14.36 14.21 -2.13
N ALA A 5 -15.45 14.88 -1.72
CA ALA A 5 -15.80 16.19 -2.25
C ALA A 5 -14.70 17.24 -1.99
N ARG A 6 -14.13 17.28 -0.77
CA ARG A 6 -13.04 18.19 -0.43
C ARG A 6 -11.78 17.93 -1.25
N GLU A 7 -11.41 16.66 -1.43
CA GLU A 7 -10.26 16.27 -2.27
C GLU A 7 -10.46 16.65 -3.74
N LEU A 8 -11.71 16.67 -4.23
CA LEU A 8 -12.05 17.18 -5.55
C LEU A 8 -12.04 18.73 -5.65
N GLY A 9 -11.74 19.42 -4.55
CA GLY A 9 -11.66 20.88 -4.49
C GLY A 9 -13.01 21.59 -4.22
N ILE A 10 -14.02 20.85 -3.73
CA ILE A 10 -15.30 21.45 -3.33
C ILE A 10 -15.13 22.08 -1.94
N THR A 11 -15.11 23.40 -1.87
CA THR A 11 -14.85 24.15 -0.63
C THR A 11 -16.00 24.12 0.38
N ALA A 12 -17.23 24.02 -0.11
CA ALA A 12 -18.44 23.99 0.71
C ALA A 12 -19.33 22.77 0.39
N PRO A 13 -18.94 21.56 0.86
CA PRO A 13 -19.74 20.37 0.61
C PRO A 13 -21.11 20.44 1.28
N ARG A 14 -22.16 20.17 0.53
CA ARG A 14 -23.54 20.16 1.02
C ARG A 14 -23.77 19.12 2.12
N LEU A 15 -24.76 19.34 2.96
CA LEU A 15 -25.01 18.49 4.14
C LEU A 15 -25.79 17.23 3.78
N LEU A 16 -26.75 17.33 2.85
CA LEU A 16 -27.58 16.22 2.42
C LEU A 16 -26.81 15.35 1.40
N SER A 17 -26.92 14.05 1.53
CA SER A 17 -26.16 13.10 0.70
C SER A 17 -26.48 13.21 -0.79
N ASN A 18 -27.75 13.42 -1.16
CA ASN A 18 -28.16 13.56 -2.57
C ASN A 18 -27.58 14.83 -3.19
N ASP A 19 -27.73 15.97 -2.50
CA ASP A 19 -27.19 17.26 -2.97
C ASP A 19 -25.67 17.22 -3.08
N LEU A 20 -24.99 16.46 -2.18
CA LEU A 20 -23.56 16.28 -2.21
C LEU A 20 -23.13 15.41 -3.39
N LEU A 21 -23.90 14.37 -3.74
CA LEU A 21 -23.65 13.55 -4.93
C LEU A 21 -23.79 14.38 -6.22
N GLU A 22 -24.82 15.21 -6.32
CA GLU A 22 -24.98 16.14 -7.46
C GLU A 22 -23.77 17.09 -7.55
N GLN A 23 -23.38 17.69 -6.44
CA GLN A 23 -22.22 18.58 -6.38
C GLN A 23 -20.91 17.90 -6.80
N ILE A 24 -20.72 16.64 -6.41
CA ILE A 24 -19.56 15.84 -6.85
C ILE A 24 -19.68 15.54 -8.36
N HIS A 25 -20.85 15.19 -8.85
CA HIS A 25 -21.08 14.91 -10.27
C HIS A 25 -20.76 16.13 -11.13
N ASP A 26 -21.31 17.31 -10.79
CA ASP A 26 -21.04 18.55 -11.50
C ASP A 26 -19.54 18.86 -11.55
N ARG A 27 -18.86 18.67 -10.41
CA ARG A 27 -17.41 18.87 -10.34
C ARG A 27 -16.62 17.90 -11.21
N LEU A 28 -17.04 16.65 -11.29
CA LEU A 28 -16.43 15.65 -12.16
C LEU A 28 -16.62 15.98 -13.64
N LEU A 29 -17.81 16.49 -14.02
CA LEU A 29 -18.08 16.99 -15.39
C LEU A 29 -17.20 18.18 -15.75
N GLU A 30 -17.02 19.15 -14.82
CA GLU A 30 -16.10 20.26 -15.02
C GLU A 30 -14.66 19.81 -15.27
N LEU A 31 -14.16 18.83 -14.46
CA LEU A 31 -12.83 18.28 -14.62
C LEU A 31 -12.68 17.56 -15.96
N ASP A 32 -13.64 16.76 -16.34
CA ASP A 32 -13.66 16.06 -17.62
C ASP A 32 -13.66 17.04 -18.80
N GLY A 33 -14.46 18.10 -18.74
CA GLY A 33 -14.46 19.17 -19.75
C GLY A 33 -13.14 19.92 -19.87
N GLN A 34 -12.28 19.87 -18.82
CA GLN A 34 -10.90 20.40 -18.83
C GLN A 34 -9.88 19.35 -19.31
N GLY A 35 -10.31 18.16 -19.73
CA GLY A 35 -9.44 17.05 -20.11
C GLY A 35 -8.73 16.40 -18.92
N ARG A 36 -9.25 16.54 -17.70
CA ARG A 36 -8.70 16.00 -16.46
C ARG A 36 -9.47 14.78 -16.01
N ALA A 37 -8.78 13.67 -15.79
CA ALA A 37 -9.35 12.47 -15.20
C ALA A 37 -9.31 12.56 -13.66
N ALA A 38 -10.39 12.15 -13.00
CA ALA A 38 -10.44 12.05 -11.55
C ALA A 38 -10.08 10.63 -11.09
N LEU A 39 -9.19 10.53 -10.11
CA LEU A 39 -8.82 9.28 -9.44
C LEU A 39 -9.03 9.47 -7.93
N LEU A 40 -9.90 8.65 -7.34
CA LEU A 40 -10.11 8.58 -5.90
C LEU A 40 -9.41 7.35 -5.33
N ILE A 41 -8.40 7.57 -4.50
CA ILE A 41 -7.71 6.50 -3.78
C ILE A 41 -8.21 6.49 -2.34
N VAL A 42 -8.79 5.37 -1.91
CA VAL A 42 -9.21 5.14 -0.52
C VAL A 42 -8.24 4.16 0.12
N ASP A 43 -7.28 4.70 0.85
CA ASP A 43 -6.31 3.90 1.59
C ASP A 43 -6.91 3.41 2.92
N GLU A 44 -6.33 2.33 3.47
CA GLU A 44 -6.81 1.65 4.69
C GLU A 44 -8.32 1.30 4.62
N ALA A 45 -8.82 0.97 3.43
CA ALA A 45 -10.24 0.74 3.18
C ALA A 45 -10.83 -0.43 4.00
N HIS A 46 -9.99 -1.30 4.59
CA HIS A 46 -10.42 -2.32 5.53
C HIS A 46 -10.94 -1.74 6.85
N LEU A 47 -10.57 -0.50 7.21
CA LEU A 47 -11.04 0.22 8.39
C LEU A 47 -12.39 0.93 8.19
N ILE A 48 -12.93 0.95 6.98
CA ILE A 48 -14.24 1.55 6.72
C ILE A 48 -15.30 0.90 7.64
N PRO A 49 -16.04 1.69 8.46
CA PRO A 49 -16.80 1.12 9.59
C PRO A 49 -17.99 0.26 9.19
N GLY A 50 -18.58 0.43 8.02
CA GLY A 50 -19.79 -0.33 7.70
C GLY A 50 -20.26 -0.29 6.26
N LYS A 51 -21.33 -1.01 6.01
CA LYS A 51 -22.00 -1.07 4.70
C LYS A 51 -22.40 0.31 4.15
N PRO A 52 -22.89 1.28 4.95
CA PRO A 52 -23.29 2.59 4.40
C PRO A 52 -22.18 3.31 3.65
N THR A 53 -20.97 3.33 4.17
CA THR A 53 -19.83 4.00 3.49
C THR A 53 -19.40 3.27 2.22
N PHE A 54 -19.43 1.94 2.19
CA PHE A 54 -19.20 1.20 0.96
C PHE A 54 -20.30 1.44 -0.09
N GLU A 55 -21.52 1.67 0.36
CA GLU A 55 -22.63 2.04 -0.53
C GLU A 55 -22.44 3.44 -1.10
N GLU A 56 -21.93 4.39 -0.31
CA GLU A 56 -21.54 5.71 -0.81
C GLU A 56 -20.46 5.61 -1.89
N ILE A 57 -19.44 4.76 -1.68
CA ILE A 57 -18.40 4.50 -2.69
C ILE A 57 -19.03 3.90 -3.96
N ARG A 58 -19.96 2.94 -3.81
CA ARG A 58 -20.69 2.36 -4.94
C ARG A 58 -21.46 3.40 -5.73
N LEU A 59 -22.09 4.37 -5.05
CA LEU A 59 -22.83 5.45 -5.74
C LEU A 59 -21.89 6.32 -6.60
N LEU A 60 -20.66 6.56 -6.15
CA LEU A 60 -19.68 7.29 -6.95
C LEU A 60 -19.30 6.54 -8.25
N THR A 61 -19.34 5.20 -8.25
CA THR A 61 -19.10 4.43 -9.49
C THR A 61 -20.19 4.55 -10.54
N ASN A 62 -21.32 5.20 -10.24
CA ASN A 62 -22.38 5.47 -11.22
C ASN A 62 -22.12 6.74 -12.05
N PHE A 63 -21.10 7.54 -11.68
CA PHE A 63 -20.79 8.75 -12.44
C PHE A 63 -20.03 8.38 -13.71
N GLN A 64 -20.77 8.27 -14.78
CA GLN A 64 -20.27 7.89 -16.10
C GLN A 64 -20.98 8.70 -17.20
N LEU A 65 -20.29 8.91 -18.30
CA LEU A 65 -20.84 9.29 -19.58
C LEU A 65 -21.08 8.02 -20.41
N ASP A 66 -21.66 8.16 -21.59
CA ASP A 66 -21.99 7.02 -22.45
C ASP A 66 -20.78 6.17 -22.81
N ASP A 67 -19.60 6.77 -22.91
CA ASP A 67 -18.36 6.17 -23.38
C ASP A 67 -17.27 5.97 -22.29
N ARG A 68 -17.42 6.58 -21.11
CA ARG A 68 -16.40 6.55 -20.05
C ARG A 68 -16.91 6.83 -18.65
N ASN A 69 -16.14 6.38 -17.67
CA ASN A 69 -16.35 6.74 -16.26
C ASN A 69 -15.70 8.09 -15.95
N LEU A 70 -16.42 8.95 -15.20
CA LEU A 70 -15.93 10.25 -14.77
C LEU A 70 -14.94 10.17 -13.62
N VAL A 71 -14.94 9.06 -12.87
CA VAL A 71 -14.02 8.82 -11.75
C VAL A 71 -13.55 7.37 -11.74
N ALA A 72 -12.25 7.17 -11.59
CA ALA A 72 -11.68 5.88 -11.23
C ALA A 72 -11.53 5.79 -9.71
N ILE A 73 -11.86 4.64 -9.11
CA ILE A 73 -11.77 4.43 -7.66
C ILE A 73 -10.83 3.26 -7.38
N VAL A 74 -9.84 3.49 -6.52
CA VAL A 74 -8.91 2.46 -6.05
C VAL A 74 -9.11 2.30 -4.54
N LEU A 75 -9.45 1.09 -4.12
CA LEU A 75 -9.51 0.71 -2.71
C LEU A 75 -8.23 -0.02 -2.35
N VAL A 76 -7.48 0.52 -1.41
CA VAL A 76 -6.25 -0.07 -0.89
C VAL A 76 -6.50 -0.49 0.56
N GLY A 77 -6.03 -1.67 0.94
CA GLY A 77 -6.23 -2.16 2.30
C GLY A 77 -5.57 -3.50 2.55
N GLN A 78 -5.63 -3.95 3.77
CA GLN A 78 -5.10 -5.25 4.20
C GLN A 78 -5.99 -6.41 3.68
N PRO A 79 -5.53 -7.66 3.74
CA PRO A 79 -6.28 -8.84 3.23
C PRO A 79 -7.71 -8.98 3.76
N GLU A 80 -7.98 -8.41 4.93
CA GLU A 80 -9.32 -8.34 5.55
C GLU A 80 -10.33 -7.60 4.68
N LEU A 81 -9.89 -6.58 3.90
CA LEU A 81 -10.73 -5.89 2.93
C LEU A 81 -11.29 -6.88 1.91
N ARG A 82 -10.44 -7.74 1.38
CA ARG A 82 -10.84 -8.75 0.39
C ARG A 82 -11.82 -9.75 0.98
N ALA A 83 -11.56 -10.24 2.20
CA ALA A 83 -12.46 -11.15 2.90
C ALA A 83 -13.83 -10.49 3.12
N ARG A 84 -13.82 -9.22 3.52
CA ARG A 84 -15.03 -8.43 3.75
C ARG A 84 -15.84 -8.21 2.47
N LEU A 85 -15.19 -7.84 1.36
CA LEU A 85 -15.86 -7.60 0.08
C LEU A 85 -16.50 -8.87 -0.52
N ARG A 86 -16.03 -10.07 -0.16
CA ARG A 86 -16.67 -11.35 -0.55
C ARG A 86 -18.02 -11.59 0.12
N HIS A 87 -18.32 -10.89 1.21
CA HIS A 87 -19.59 -11.09 1.90
C HIS A 87 -20.74 -10.55 1.05
N ARG A 88 -21.88 -11.27 1.04
CA ARG A 88 -23.09 -10.97 0.24
C ARG A 88 -23.60 -9.53 0.35
N ALA A 89 -23.37 -8.88 1.50
CA ALA A 89 -23.80 -7.51 1.75
C ALA A 89 -23.09 -6.47 0.83
N TYR A 90 -21.93 -6.81 0.25
CA TYR A 90 -21.13 -5.95 -0.62
C TYR A 90 -21.14 -6.37 -2.08
N ARG A 91 -21.98 -7.35 -2.45
CA ARG A 91 -22.04 -7.91 -3.80
C ARG A 91 -22.20 -6.84 -4.88
N ALA A 92 -23.05 -5.83 -4.64
CA ALA A 92 -23.31 -4.77 -5.62
C ALA A 92 -22.06 -3.92 -5.90
N LEU A 93 -21.22 -3.67 -4.89
CA LEU A 93 -19.93 -3.00 -5.08
C LEU A 93 -18.92 -3.93 -5.75
N THR A 94 -18.83 -5.19 -5.30
CA THR A 94 -17.88 -6.17 -5.83
C THR A 94 -18.08 -6.42 -7.33
N GLN A 95 -19.31 -6.39 -7.81
CA GLN A 95 -19.62 -6.52 -9.24
C GLN A 95 -19.10 -5.35 -10.10
N ARG A 96 -18.72 -4.23 -9.48
CA ARG A 96 -18.14 -3.05 -10.16
C ARG A 96 -16.61 -3.01 -10.07
N ILE A 97 -16.00 -3.94 -9.37
CA ILE A 97 -14.55 -4.08 -9.30
C ILE A 97 -14.06 -4.78 -10.57
N GLY A 98 -13.47 -4.01 -11.48
CA GLY A 98 -12.92 -4.55 -12.72
C GLY A 98 -11.57 -5.25 -12.53
N VAL A 99 -10.76 -4.78 -11.57
CA VAL A 99 -9.41 -5.32 -11.32
C VAL A 99 -9.21 -5.51 -9.81
N SER A 100 -8.65 -6.64 -9.43
CA SER A 100 -8.23 -6.93 -8.05
C SER A 100 -6.82 -7.49 -8.07
N PHE A 101 -5.96 -6.94 -7.24
CA PHE A 101 -4.56 -7.33 -7.17
C PHE A 101 -4.12 -7.50 -5.71
N ASP A 102 -3.34 -8.55 -5.44
CA ASP A 102 -2.71 -8.77 -4.13
C ASP A 102 -1.23 -8.45 -4.20
N LEU A 103 -0.78 -7.53 -3.34
CA LEU A 103 0.65 -7.29 -3.15
C LEU A 103 1.21 -8.41 -2.27
N VAL A 104 2.07 -9.22 -2.84
CA VAL A 104 2.77 -10.29 -2.12
C VAL A 104 4.12 -9.78 -1.61
N PRO A 105 4.67 -10.36 -0.53
CA PRO A 105 6.03 -10.07 -0.09
C PRO A 105 7.05 -10.27 -1.22
N LEU A 106 8.14 -9.52 -1.18
CA LEU A 106 9.23 -9.65 -2.14
C LEU A 106 9.87 -11.04 -2.06
N GLY A 107 10.15 -11.64 -3.20
CA GLY A 107 11.00 -12.83 -3.27
C GLY A 107 12.47 -12.50 -2.94
N VAL A 108 13.31 -13.52 -2.82
CA VAL A 108 14.75 -13.35 -2.48
C VAL A 108 15.42 -12.43 -3.48
N GLU A 109 15.23 -12.66 -4.76
CA GLU A 109 15.88 -11.89 -5.82
C GLU A 109 15.31 -10.46 -5.91
N ASP A 110 14.02 -10.28 -5.68
CA ASP A 110 13.40 -8.95 -5.62
C ASP A 110 13.89 -8.18 -4.40
N THR A 111 14.11 -8.84 -3.26
CA THR A 111 14.73 -8.25 -2.08
C THR A 111 16.12 -7.72 -2.37
N ARG A 112 16.96 -8.50 -3.08
CA ARG A 112 18.30 -8.07 -3.49
C ARG A 112 18.25 -6.84 -4.38
N ARG A 113 17.41 -6.86 -5.42
CA ARG A 113 17.21 -5.73 -6.34
C ARG A 113 16.66 -4.51 -5.61
N TYR A 114 15.73 -4.70 -4.69
CA TYR A 114 15.17 -3.65 -3.86
C TYR A 114 16.23 -2.96 -3.01
N LEU A 115 17.02 -3.72 -2.24
CA LEU A 115 18.08 -3.18 -1.39
C LEU A 115 19.17 -2.47 -2.19
N ALA A 116 19.60 -3.05 -3.31
CA ALA A 116 20.56 -2.43 -4.21
C ALA A 116 20.05 -1.11 -4.79
N HIS A 117 18.78 -1.07 -5.23
CA HIS A 117 18.14 0.14 -5.72
C HIS A 117 18.06 1.22 -4.63
N ARG A 118 17.68 0.85 -3.39
CA ARG A 118 17.61 1.81 -2.27
C ARG A 118 18.97 2.43 -1.96
N VAL A 119 20.04 1.65 -1.99
CA VAL A 119 21.43 2.13 -1.82
C VAL A 119 21.82 3.08 -2.94
N ALA A 120 21.53 2.71 -4.20
CA ALA A 120 21.86 3.54 -5.37
C ALA A 120 21.12 4.89 -5.34
N VAL A 121 19.82 4.91 -5.04
CA VAL A 121 19.02 6.15 -4.92
C VAL A 121 19.54 7.06 -3.81
N ALA A 122 20.09 6.48 -2.73
CA ALA A 122 20.73 7.24 -1.66
C ALA A 122 22.15 7.72 -2.01
N GLY A 123 22.63 7.52 -3.24
CA GLY A 123 23.96 7.94 -3.69
C GLY A 123 25.07 6.94 -3.38
N GLY A 124 24.75 5.72 -2.94
CA GLY A 124 25.73 4.67 -2.65
C GLY A 124 26.35 4.13 -3.94
N ALA A 125 27.67 4.32 -4.12
CA ALA A 125 28.40 3.87 -5.30
C ALA A 125 28.91 2.42 -5.21
N ARG A 126 28.74 1.77 -4.05
CA ARG A 126 29.23 0.41 -3.80
C ARG A 126 28.20 -0.42 -3.05
N PRO A 127 28.24 -1.76 -3.14
CA PRO A 127 27.40 -2.64 -2.34
C PRO A 127 27.70 -2.46 -0.84
N LEU A 128 26.68 -2.07 -0.07
CA LEU A 128 26.79 -1.89 1.39
C LEU A 128 26.44 -3.16 2.17
N PHE A 129 25.79 -4.12 1.55
CA PHE A 129 25.41 -5.40 2.14
C PHE A 129 26.13 -6.54 1.42
N SER A 130 26.64 -7.52 2.18
CA SER A 130 27.14 -8.77 1.62
C SER A 130 25.97 -9.64 1.12
N GLU A 131 26.25 -10.65 0.30
CA GLU A 131 25.24 -11.62 -0.14
C GLU A 131 24.59 -12.33 1.05
N THR A 132 25.37 -12.67 2.08
CA THR A 132 24.86 -13.27 3.31
C THR A 132 23.97 -12.31 4.08
N ALA A 133 24.32 -11.01 4.15
CA ALA A 133 23.47 -10.00 4.76
C ALA A 133 22.13 -9.84 4.04
N MET A 134 22.13 -9.80 2.71
CA MET A 134 20.89 -9.71 1.92
C MET A 134 20.00 -10.93 2.13
N ALA A 135 20.56 -12.13 2.18
CA ALA A 135 19.81 -13.35 2.46
C ALA A 135 19.19 -13.35 3.87
N ARG A 136 19.97 -12.89 4.89
CA ARG A 136 19.46 -12.78 6.28
C ARG A 136 18.41 -11.69 6.42
N LEU A 137 18.58 -10.54 5.78
CA LEU A 137 17.56 -9.48 5.72
C LEU A 137 16.26 -9.99 5.13
N HIS A 138 16.32 -10.73 4.01
CA HIS A 138 15.13 -11.34 3.42
C HIS A 138 14.45 -12.30 4.39
N ALA A 139 15.20 -13.22 4.98
CA ALA A 139 14.66 -14.22 5.91
C ALA A 139 14.02 -13.57 7.14
N ALA A 140 14.69 -12.59 7.76
CA ALA A 140 14.19 -11.90 8.94
C ALA A 140 12.96 -11.01 8.63
N ALA A 141 12.94 -10.38 7.46
CA ALA A 141 11.84 -9.48 7.05
C ALA A 141 10.70 -10.21 6.34
N ALA A 142 10.83 -11.51 6.03
CA ALA A 142 9.89 -12.27 5.23
C ALA A 142 9.50 -11.55 3.91
N GLY A 143 10.43 -10.81 3.31
CA GLY A 143 10.22 -10.03 2.08
C GLY A 143 9.33 -8.77 2.25
N ILE A 144 9.01 -8.36 3.47
CA ILE A 144 8.16 -7.17 3.72
C ILE A 144 9.02 -5.89 3.64
N PRO A 145 8.79 -4.96 2.68
CA PRO A 145 9.67 -3.81 2.45
C PRO A 145 9.85 -2.90 3.66
N ARG A 146 8.81 -2.67 4.46
CA ARG A 146 8.90 -1.88 5.69
C ARG A 146 9.89 -2.49 6.68
N VAL A 147 9.79 -3.80 6.91
CA VAL A 147 10.66 -4.53 7.84
C VAL A 147 12.09 -4.60 7.29
N LEU A 148 12.24 -4.83 5.97
CA LEU A 148 13.54 -4.77 5.28
C LEU A 148 14.25 -3.43 5.51
N ASN A 149 13.54 -2.31 5.32
CA ASN A 149 14.12 -0.99 5.52
C ASN A 149 14.55 -0.77 6.98
N GLN A 150 13.74 -1.19 7.93
CA GLN A 150 14.06 -1.04 9.36
C GLN A 150 15.31 -1.83 9.75
N LEU A 151 15.37 -3.11 9.36
CA LEU A 151 16.52 -3.98 9.65
C LEU A 151 17.77 -3.51 8.92
N ALA A 152 17.66 -3.18 7.64
CA ALA A 152 18.77 -2.71 6.83
C ALA A 152 19.35 -1.40 7.38
N THR A 153 18.50 -0.44 7.78
CA THR A 153 18.95 0.83 8.36
C THR A 153 19.71 0.59 9.67
N GLN A 154 19.17 -0.23 10.56
CA GLN A 154 19.82 -0.54 11.83
C GLN A 154 21.17 -1.22 11.61
N ALA A 155 21.22 -2.23 10.75
CA ALA A 155 22.46 -2.94 10.43
C ALA A 155 23.52 -2.02 9.80
N LEU A 156 23.10 -1.03 8.98
CA LEU A 156 24.02 -0.02 8.45
C LEU A 156 24.56 0.90 9.54
N LEU A 157 23.72 1.34 10.49
CA LEU A 157 24.14 2.20 11.60
C LEU A 157 25.16 1.49 12.51
N GLU A 158 24.93 0.22 12.83
CA GLU A 158 25.86 -0.58 13.63
C GLU A 158 27.16 -0.87 12.88
N GLY A 159 27.08 -1.23 11.61
CA GLY A 159 28.25 -1.39 10.77
C GLY A 159 29.09 -0.10 10.69
N MET A 160 28.43 1.04 10.54
CA MET A 160 29.09 2.35 10.51
C MET A 160 29.78 2.67 11.85
N ALA A 161 29.11 2.42 12.97
CA ALA A 161 29.69 2.63 14.30
C ALA A 161 30.96 1.82 14.56
N ARG A 162 31.08 0.64 13.93
CA ARG A 162 32.27 -0.23 13.98
C ARG A 162 33.29 0.03 12.87
N GLY A 163 33.05 1.02 12.01
CA GLY A 163 33.90 1.32 10.86
C GLY A 163 33.89 0.25 9.77
N ALA A 164 32.85 -0.60 9.73
CA ALA A 164 32.73 -1.65 8.72
C ALA A 164 32.48 -1.03 7.33
N ARG A 165 33.14 -1.58 6.31
CA ARG A 165 32.93 -1.17 4.92
C ARG A 165 31.68 -1.76 4.29
N GLN A 166 31.18 -2.86 4.84
CA GLN A 166 30.05 -3.62 4.36
C GLN A 166 29.40 -4.35 5.54
N VAL A 167 28.08 -4.41 5.54
CA VAL A 167 27.29 -5.17 6.52
C VAL A 167 27.37 -6.65 6.19
N SER A 168 27.67 -7.47 7.19
CA SER A 168 27.73 -8.93 7.11
C SER A 168 26.41 -9.59 7.50
N GLY A 169 26.29 -10.90 7.29
CA GLY A 169 25.14 -11.67 7.76
C GLY A 169 25.02 -11.70 9.29
N GLU A 170 26.16 -11.74 10.01
CA GLU A 170 26.20 -11.71 11.47
C GLU A 170 25.67 -10.40 12.05
N ASP A 171 25.93 -9.28 11.38
CA ASP A 171 25.41 -7.97 11.76
C ASP A 171 23.90 -7.95 11.70
N VAL A 172 23.32 -8.53 10.65
CA VAL A 172 21.87 -8.62 10.48
C VAL A 172 21.25 -9.55 11.53
N GLU A 173 21.89 -10.66 11.85
CA GLU A 173 21.41 -11.57 12.90
C GLU A 173 21.38 -10.91 14.27
N ALA A 174 22.43 -10.17 14.63
CA ALA A 174 22.48 -9.43 15.88
C ALA A 174 21.32 -8.43 15.98
N VAL A 175 21.12 -7.61 14.94
CA VAL A 175 20.02 -6.64 14.85
C VAL A 175 18.64 -7.30 14.92
N ALA A 176 18.45 -8.41 14.22
CA ALA A 176 17.18 -9.14 14.23
C ALA A 176 16.86 -9.73 15.61
N ALA A 177 17.87 -10.27 16.30
CA ALA A 177 17.74 -10.81 17.65
C ALA A 177 17.35 -9.71 18.67
N GLU A 178 17.99 -8.54 18.63
CA GLU A 178 17.69 -7.42 19.53
C GLU A 178 16.25 -6.92 19.38
N ARG A 179 15.70 -7.00 18.17
CA ARG A 179 14.31 -6.58 17.89
C ARG A 179 13.29 -7.69 18.12
N GLY A 180 13.70 -8.88 18.52
CA GLY A 180 12.80 -10.03 18.62
C GLY A 180 12.21 -10.46 17.26
N ILE A 181 12.84 -10.02 16.15
CA ILE A 181 12.48 -10.38 14.79
C ILE A 181 13.44 -11.48 14.36
N GLY A 182 12.98 -12.72 14.24
CA GLY A 182 13.86 -13.80 13.77
C GLY A 182 13.81 -15.09 14.56
N GLY A 183 12.89 -15.21 15.50
CA GLY A 183 12.51 -16.52 16.01
C GLY A 183 11.74 -17.27 14.93
N VAL A 184 12.42 -17.96 14.00
CA VAL A 184 11.78 -19.04 13.26
C VAL A 184 11.34 -20.05 14.31
N PRO A 185 10.04 -20.35 14.47
CA PRO A 185 9.64 -21.49 15.30
C PRO A 185 10.25 -22.72 14.61
N ALA A 186 11.29 -23.28 15.20
CA ALA A 186 11.71 -24.64 14.92
C ALA A 186 10.55 -25.55 15.33
N GLY A 187 9.80 -26.07 14.35
CA GLY A 187 8.82 -27.09 14.64
C GLY A 187 7.49 -26.94 13.93
N ALA A 188 7.48 -27.28 12.65
CA ALA A 188 6.32 -27.90 12.03
C ALA A 188 6.84 -28.92 11.02
N ARG A 189 7.48 -29.99 11.56
CA ARG A 189 7.48 -31.29 10.90
C ARG A 189 6.32 -32.07 11.53
N GLY A 190 5.34 -32.40 10.74
CA GLY A 190 4.21 -33.23 11.09
C GLY A 190 3.28 -33.32 9.89
#